data_3e02d46e48014266e2e8f8ff3a117267
#
_entry.id   3e02d46e48014266e2e8f8ff3a117267
#
_cell.length_a   1.000
_cell.length_b   1.000
_cell.length_c   1.000
_cell.angle_alpha   90.00
_cell.angle_beta   90.00
_cell.angle_gamma   90.00
#
_symmetry.space_group_name_H-M   'P 1'
#
loop_
_entity.id
_entity.type
_entity.pdbx_description
1 polymer ?
#
loop_
_entity_poly.entity_id
_entity_poly.type
_entity_poly.pdbx_seq_one_letter_code
_entity_poly.pdbx_strand_id
1 'polypeptide(L)'
;IAGSFLGYEVSFLWIAAAAAFPLLLFSAKRVSLLRAVDYRTLVFFAAMFILMEAVWESGVLQVLLPETLTASVPVMVLAGAVVSQFVSNVPFVLMVLPLLEASAASLPLYMAASAGCTAAGTLTILGAASTIIVIQRAEAEGETLSFLTYLKAGIPVTILAVTVFSLWIWGVGILSA
;
A
#
# COMPACT_ATOMS: atom_id res chain seq x y z
N ILE A 1 -11.88 6.27 -3.17
CA ILE A 1 -12.55 5.51 -4.24
C ILE A 1 -13.66 4.73 -3.56
N ALA A 2 -14.86 5.31 -3.54
CA ALA A 2 -16.05 4.60 -3.14
C ALA A 2 -16.35 3.53 -4.20
N GLY A 3 -16.57 2.29 -3.77
CA GLY A 3 -17.01 1.24 -4.67
C GLY A 3 -18.40 1.57 -5.20
N SER A 4 -18.51 1.96 -6.45
CA SER A 4 -19.79 2.10 -7.14
C SER A 4 -20.36 0.71 -7.39
N PHE A 5 -21.07 0.15 -6.43
CA PHE A 5 -21.93 -1.00 -6.67
C PHE A 5 -23.36 -0.47 -6.83
N LEU A 6 -23.98 -0.70 -7.98
CA LEU A 6 -25.36 -0.28 -8.29
C LEU A 6 -25.62 1.25 -8.31
N GLY A 7 -24.59 2.07 -8.65
CA GLY A 7 -24.78 3.53 -8.80
C GLY A 7 -24.82 4.32 -7.48
N TYR A 8 -24.53 3.68 -6.34
CA TYR A 8 -24.40 4.35 -5.04
C TYR A 8 -22.93 4.43 -4.63
N GLU A 9 -22.47 5.62 -4.28
CA GLU A 9 -21.16 5.82 -3.65
C GLU A 9 -21.20 5.35 -2.19
N VAL A 10 -20.85 4.10 -1.94
CA VAL A 10 -20.78 3.55 -0.58
C VAL A 10 -19.38 3.71 -0.04
N SER A 11 -19.21 4.49 1.01
CA SER A 11 -17.92 4.61 1.70
C SER A 11 -17.50 3.27 2.28
N PHE A 12 -16.20 2.94 2.16
CA PHE A 12 -15.60 1.75 2.80
C PHE A 12 -15.87 1.67 4.31
N LEU A 13 -16.04 2.81 4.97
CA LEU A 13 -16.42 2.88 6.38
C LEU A 13 -17.76 2.17 6.63
N TRP A 14 -18.75 2.42 5.80
CA TRP A 14 -20.08 1.78 5.93
C TRP A 14 -20.04 0.30 5.62
N ILE A 15 -19.23 -0.11 4.65
CA ILE A 15 -19.01 -1.54 4.32
C ILE A 15 -18.37 -2.25 5.51
N ALA A 16 -17.30 -1.68 6.07
CA ALA A 16 -16.62 -2.23 7.24
C ALA A 16 -17.54 -2.26 8.47
N ALA A 17 -18.30 -1.19 8.72
CA ALA A 17 -19.25 -1.14 9.81
C ALA A 17 -20.37 -2.19 9.64
N ALA A 18 -20.92 -2.35 8.45
CA ALA A 18 -21.95 -3.35 8.16
C ALA A 18 -21.42 -4.80 8.33
N ALA A 19 -20.16 -5.04 8.04
CA ALA A 19 -19.52 -6.33 8.26
C ALA A 19 -19.21 -6.60 9.75
N ALA A 20 -18.76 -5.58 10.49
CA ALA A 20 -18.39 -5.71 11.90
C ALA A 20 -19.62 -5.75 12.83
N PHE A 21 -20.68 -5.01 12.50
CA PHE A 21 -21.86 -4.85 13.34
C PHE A 21 -22.57 -6.15 13.68
N PRO A 22 -22.86 -7.07 12.75
CA PRO A 22 -23.45 -8.36 13.07
C PRO A 22 -22.57 -9.20 13.99
N LEU A 23 -21.23 -9.18 13.78
CA LEU A 23 -20.32 -9.92 14.64
C LEU A 23 -20.35 -9.43 16.08
N LEU A 24 -20.42 -8.11 16.27
CA LEU A 24 -20.50 -7.50 17.61
C LEU A 24 -21.86 -7.71 18.28
N LEU A 25 -22.96 -7.73 17.51
CA LEU A 25 -24.30 -7.93 18.04
C LEU A 25 -24.60 -9.40 18.40
N PHE A 26 -24.27 -10.33 17.51
CA PHE A 26 -24.70 -11.73 17.63
C PHE A 26 -23.64 -12.64 18.24
N SER A 27 -22.38 -12.19 18.39
CA SER A 27 -21.35 -13.01 19.01
C SER A 27 -21.50 -13.05 20.52
N ALA A 28 -21.56 -14.27 21.07
CA ALA A 28 -21.48 -14.48 22.52
C ALA A 28 -20.11 -14.07 23.12
N LYS A 29 -19.07 -13.94 22.26
CA LYS A 29 -17.68 -13.59 22.65
C LYS A 29 -17.31 -12.16 22.27
N ARG A 30 -18.28 -11.23 22.13
CA ARG A 30 -18.06 -9.83 21.69
C ARG A 30 -16.96 -9.10 22.45
N VAL A 31 -16.87 -9.27 23.77
CA VAL A 31 -15.83 -8.65 24.60
C VAL A 31 -14.44 -9.21 24.27
N SER A 32 -14.35 -10.51 24.02
CA SER A 32 -13.10 -11.15 23.61
C SER A 32 -12.67 -10.70 22.23
N LEU A 33 -13.60 -10.50 21.29
CA LEU A 33 -13.31 -9.96 19.97
C LEU A 33 -12.76 -8.51 20.04
N LEU A 34 -13.38 -7.66 20.86
CA LEU A 34 -12.89 -6.29 21.07
C LEU A 34 -11.51 -6.27 21.73
N ARG A 35 -11.23 -7.17 22.67
CA ARG A 35 -9.90 -7.29 23.28
C ARG A 35 -8.84 -7.88 22.35
N ALA A 36 -9.25 -8.61 21.33
CA ALA A 36 -8.35 -9.16 20.32
C ALA A 36 -7.97 -8.16 19.25
N VAL A 37 -8.60 -6.98 19.21
CA VAL A 37 -8.22 -5.90 18.29
C VAL A 37 -6.81 -5.41 18.61
N ASP A 38 -5.97 -5.33 17.61
CA ASP A 38 -4.62 -4.79 17.75
C ASP A 38 -4.64 -3.24 17.78
N TYR A 39 -4.91 -2.71 18.96
CA TYR A 39 -4.91 -1.26 19.18
C TYR A 39 -3.55 -0.60 18.95
N ARG A 40 -2.44 -1.36 19.08
CA ARG A 40 -1.09 -0.84 18.83
C ARG A 40 -0.93 -0.49 17.37
N THR A 41 -1.36 -1.37 16.48
CA THR A 41 -1.38 -1.10 15.04
C THR A 41 -2.28 0.07 14.68
N LEU A 42 -3.45 0.22 15.31
CA LEU A 42 -4.33 1.38 15.09
C LEU A 42 -3.66 2.69 15.50
N VAL A 43 -3.04 2.74 16.68
CA VAL A 43 -2.29 3.92 17.16
C VAL A 43 -1.11 4.23 16.25
N PHE A 44 -0.40 3.20 15.78
CA PHE A 44 0.70 3.35 14.82
C PHE A 44 0.21 4.01 13.52
N PHE A 45 -0.88 3.54 12.92
CA PHE A 45 -1.41 4.14 11.70
C PHE A 45 -1.90 5.57 11.94
N ALA A 46 -2.59 5.84 13.05
CA ALA A 46 -3.04 7.20 13.39
C ALA A 46 -1.85 8.17 13.51
N ALA A 47 -0.81 7.76 14.24
CA ALA A 47 0.42 8.56 14.36
C ALA A 47 1.13 8.77 13.01
N MET A 48 1.14 7.75 12.17
CA MET A 48 1.73 7.81 10.83
C MET A 48 0.96 8.80 9.93
N PHE A 49 -0.38 8.82 9.96
CA PHE A 49 -1.16 9.79 9.19
C PHE A 49 -0.86 11.23 9.63
N ILE A 50 -0.81 11.47 10.95
CA ILE A 50 -0.48 12.80 11.49
C ILE A 50 0.95 13.22 11.08
N LEU A 51 1.91 12.27 11.14
CA LEU A 51 3.28 12.54 10.74
C LEU A 51 3.37 12.88 9.25
N MET A 52 2.67 12.13 8.39
CA MET A 52 2.70 12.37 6.94
C MET A 52 2.07 13.70 6.58
N GLU A 53 1.00 14.11 7.24
CA GLU A 53 0.41 15.44 7.07
C GLU A 53 1.41 16.53 7.45
N ALA A 54 2.06 16.43 8.60
CA ALA A 54 3.08 17.38 9.03
C ALA A 54 4.27 17.44 8.05
N VAL A 55 4.70 16.29 7.50
CA VAL A 55 5.77 16.24 6.49
C VAL A 55 5.31 16.91 5.19
N TRP A 56 4.06 16.73 4.78
CA TRP A 56 3.50 17.41 3.62
C TRP A 56 3.47 18.92 3.82
N GLU A 57 2.94 19.40 4.96
CA GLU A 57 2.88 20.82 5.29
C GLU A 57 4.26 21.47 5.41
N SER A 58 5.28 20.71 5.78
CA SER A 58 6.67 21.22 5.85
C SER A 58 7.28 21.58 4.49
N GLY A 59 6.70 21.16 3.37
CA GLY A 59 7.22 21.38 2.04
C GLY A 59 8.43 20.51 1.64
N VAL A 60 8.94 19.69 2.54
CA VAL A 60 10.12 18.84 2.29
C VAL A 60 9.87 17.84 1.17
N LEU A 61 8.68 17.26 1.11
CA LEU A 61 8.35 16.28 0.06
C LEU A 61 8.32 16.92 -1.34
N GLN A 62 7.83 18.13 -1.45
CA GLN A 62 7.76 18.88 -2.70
C GLN A 62 9.15 19.18 -3.27
N VAL A 63 10.15 19.29 -2.39
CA VAL A 63 11.55 19.47 -2.77
C VAL A 63 12.23 18.15 -3.12
N LEU A 64 11.92 17.08 -2.36
CA LEU A 64 12.58 15.77 -2.51
C LEU A 64 11.99 14.92 -3.62
N LEU A 65 10.68 15.04 -3.89
CA LEU A 65 10.00 14.26 -4.90
C LEU A 65 9.96 15.06 -6.22
N PRO A 66 10.70 14.67 -7.24
CA PRO A 66 10.70 15.36 -8.51
C PRO A 66 9.33 15.23 -9.20
N GLU A 67 8.89 16.27 -9.89
CA GLU A 67 7.67 16.27 -10.71
C GLU A 67 7.67 15.14 -11.77
N THR A 68 8.86 14.64 -12.11
CA THR A 68 9.01 13.49 -13.01
C THR A 68 8.37 12.19 -12.51
N LEU A 69 8.07 12.07 -11.21
CA LEU A 69 7.36 10.89 -10.67
C LEU A 69 5.96 10.76 -11.27
N THR A 70 5.31 11.86 -11.58
CA THR A 70 3.98 11.89 -12.20
C THR A 70 4.02 11.83 -13.73
N ALA A 71 5.22 11.76 -14.31
CA ALA A 71 5.39 11.85 -15.76
C ALA A 71 4.89 10.61 -16.53
N SER A 72 4.96 9.42 -15.93
CA SER A 72 4.52 8.20 -16.60
C SER A 72 4.23 7.06 -15.65
N VAL A 73 3.35 6.16 -16.10
CA VAL A 73 2.99 4.93 -15.36
C VAL A 73 4.21 4.09 -14.98
N PRO A 74 5.15 3.74 -15.88
CA PRO A 74 6.31 2.93 -15.50
C PRO A 74 7.20 3.60 -14.45
N VAL A 75 7.40 4.92 -14.55
CA VAL A 75 8.19 5.68 -13.56
C VAL A 75 7.52 5.63 -12.19
N MET A 76 6.21 5.82 -12.13
CA MET A 76 5.46 5.75 -10.87
C MET A 76 5.49 4.35 -10.25
N VAL A 77 5.31 3.28 -11.05
CA VAL A 77 5.41 1.89 -10.56
C VAL A 77 6.81 1.61 -10.02
N LEU A 78 7.85 2.02 -10.74
CA LEU A 78 9.24 1.82 -10.32
C LEU A 78 9.56 2.63 -9.05
N ALA A 79 9.14 3.89 -8.98
CA ALA A 79 9.31 4.72 -7.80
C ALA A 79 8.62 4.10 -6.58
N GLY A 80 7.38 3.63 -6.74
CA GLY A 80 6.67 2.90 -5.69
C GLY A 80 7.44 1.67 -5.22
N ALA A 81 7.95 0.86 -6.13
CA ALA A 81 8.70 -0.35 -5.80
C ALA A 81 10.01 -0.04 -5.04
N VAL A 82 10.70 1.04 -5.38
CA VAL A 82 11.99 1.41 -4.76
C VAL A 82 11.79 2.18 -3.45
N VAL A 83 10.97 3.24 -3.47
CA VAL A 83 10.83 4.13 -2.30
C VAL A 83 10.14 3.42 -1.15
N SER A 84 9.15 2.55 -1.43
CA SER A 84 8.47 1.79 -0.39
C SER A 84 9.37 0.79 0.36
N GLN A 85 10.57 0.49 -0.14
CA GLN A 85 11.55 -0.30 0.63
C GLN A 85 12.02 0.43 1.89
N PHE A 86 12.01 1.76 1.86
CA PHE A 86 12.51 2.61 2.94
C PHE A 86 11.40 3.14 3.84
N VAL A 87 10.24 3.47 3.25
CA VAL A 87 9.16 4.13 3.99
C VAL A 87 7.92 3.26 4.19
N SER A 88 7.90 2.04 3.64
CA SER A 88 6.74 1.16 3.58
C SER A 88 5.60 1.65 2.65
N ASN A 89 4.65 0.76 2.33
CA ASN A 89 3.64 1.00 1.30
C ASN A 89 2.69 2.15 1.63
N VAL A 90 2.16 2.18 2.85
CA VAL A 90 1.15 3.16 3.24
C VAL A 90 1.74 4.57 3.33
N PRO A 91 2.90 4.80 3.98
CA PRO A 91 3.55 6.10 3.92
C PRO A 91 3.87 6.57 2.50
N PHE A 92 4.35 5.67 1.62
CA PHE A 92 4.59 6.03 0.22
C PHE A 92 3.34 6.58 -0.47
N VAL A 93 2.21 5.88 -0.33
CA VAL A 93 0.95 6.32 -0.94
C VAL A 93 0.52 7.68 -0.38
N LEU A 94 0.63 7.88 0.94
CA LEU A 94 0.29 9.15 1.58
C LEU A 94 1.19 10.30 1.12
N MET A 95 2.47 10.03 0.82
CA MET A 95 3.40 11.02 0.27
C MET A 95 3.07 11.43 -1.16
N VAL A 96 2.65 10.45 -1.97
CA VAL A 96 2.44 10.65 -3.42
C VAL A 96 1.03 11.13 -3.73
N LEU A 97 0.03 10.79 -2.91
CA LEU A 97 -1.37 11.13 -3.14
C LEU A 97 -1.60 12.63 -3.33
N PRO A 98 -1.11 13.54 -2.46
CA PRO A 98 -1.28 14.98 -2.66
C PRO A 98 -0.60 15.51 -3.95
N LEU A 99 0.53 14.90 -4.36
CA LEU A 99 1.20 15.26 -5.63
C LEU A 99 0.34 14.87 -6.83
N LEU A 100 -0.28 13.69 -6.79
CA LEU A 100 -1.18 13.22 -7.84
C LEU A 100 -2.43 14.10 -7.92
N GLU A 101 -2.97 14.50 -6.79
CA GLU A 101 -4.13 15.42 -6.71
C GLU A 101 -3.78 16.79 -7.26
N ALA A 102 -2.64 17.37 -6.83
CA ALA A 102 -2.18 18.68 -7.29
C ALA A 102 -1.90 18.71 -8.81
N SER A 103 -1.43 17.61 -9.39
CA SER A 103 -1.17 17.47 -10.83
C SER A 103 -2.39 17.09 -11.65
N ALA A 104 -3.58 16.96 -11.02
CA ALA A 104 -4.80 16.42 -11.66
C ALA A 104 -4.51 15.09 -12.41
N ALA A 105 -3.76 14.22 -11.76
CA ALA A 105 -3.27 12.98 -12.36
C ALA A 105 -4.40 12.06 -12.83
N SER A 106 -4.15 11.34 -13.90
CA SER A 106 -5.09 10.35 -14.43
C SER A 106 -5.18 9.09 -13.55
N LEU A 107 -6.30 8.39 -13.60
CA LEU A 107 -6.52 7.14 -12.85
C LEU A 107 -5.38 6.13 -12.99
N PRO A 108 -4.78 5.91 -14.19
CA PRO A 108 -3.62 5.03 -14.33
C PRO A 108 -2.44 5.38 -13.42
N LEU A 109 -2.20 6.65 -13.10
CA LEU A 109 -1.10 7.04 -12.19
C LEU A 109 -1.39 6.68 -10.73
N TYR A 110 -2.62 6.80 -10.26
CA TYR A 110 -3.03 6.31 -8.94
C TYR A 110 -2.90 4.79 -8.84
N MET A 111 -3.31 4.07 -9.90
CA MET A 111 -3.14 2.63 -9.97
C MET A 111 -1.65 2.24 -9.98
N ALA A 112 -0.81 3.01 -10.68
CA ALA A 112 0.63 2.80 -10.74
C ALA A 112 1.31 2.99 -9.39
N ALA A 113 0.95 4.02 -8.62
CA ALA A 113 1.46 4.23 -7.28
C ALA A 113 1.12 3.05 -6.35
N SER A 114 -0.13 2.60 -6.37
CA SER A 114 -0.60 1.46 -5.58
C SER A 114 0.07 0.14 -6.00
N ALA A 115 0.17 -0.13 -7.31
CA ALA A 115 0.80 -1.33 -7.83
C ALA A 115 2.30 -1.39 -7.53
N GLY A 116 2.99 -0.25 -7.68
CA GLY A 116 4.43 -0.13 -7.39
C GLY A 116 4.75 -0.42 -5.93
N CYS A 117 4.07 0.24 -5.01
CA CYS A 117 4.30 0.00 -3.58
C CYS A 117 3.90 -1.43 -3.15
N THR A 118 2.90 -2.05 -3.80
CA THR A 118 2.56 -3.45 -3.56
C THR A 118 3.66 -4.39 -4.05
N ALA A 119 4.22 -4.13 -5.24
CA ALA A 119 5.36 -4.89 -5.76
C ALA A 119 6.61 -4.77 -4.87
N ALA A 120 6.78 -3.66 -4.15
CA ALA A 120 7.84 -3.46 -3.18
C ALA A 120 7.88 -4.56 -2.11
N GLY A 121 6.73 -5.03 -1.65
CA GLY A 121 6.61 -6.07 -0.64
C GLY A 121 7.22 -7.41 -1.03
N THR A 122 7.46 -7.64 -2.32
CA THR A 122 8.09 -8.87 -2.81
C THR A 122 9.61 -8.75 -2.98
N LEU A 123 10.16 -7.53 -3.00
CA LEU A 123 11.58 -7.31 -3.28
C LEU A 123 12.47 -7.68 -2.09
N THR A 124 12.17 -7.14 -0.92
CA THR A 124 12.94 -7.40 0.29
C THR A 124 12.04 -7.77 1.46
N ILE A 125 12.65 -8.37 2.48
CA ILE A 125 11.97 -8.65 3.76
C ILE A 125 11.38 -7.40 4.39
N LEU A 126 12.01 -6.25 4.17
CA LEU A 126 11.60 -4.97 4.75
C LEU A 126 10.49 -4.28 3.95
N GLY A 127 10.24 -4.72 2.73
CA GLY A 127 9.28 -4.09 1.81
C GLY A 127 7.82 -4.17 2.27
N ALA A 128 7.47 -5.14 3.14
CA ALA A 128 6.13 -5.23 3.71
C ALA A 128 6.14 -5.86 5.10
N ALA A 129 5.33 -5.32 6.01
CA ALA A 129 5.15 -5.89 7.35
C ALA A 129 4.65 -7.34 7.32
N SER A 130 3.85 -7.72 6.33
CA SER A 130 3.37 -9.09 6.13
C SER A 130 4.51 -10.09 5.91
N THR A 131 5.60 -9.69 5.27
CA THR A 131 6.76 -10.54 5.05
C THR A 131 7.46 -10.89 6.36
N ILE A 132 7.53 -9.94 7.29
CA ILE A 132 8.09 -10.17 8.62
C ILE A 132 7.27 -11.25 9.36
N ILE A 133 5.95 -11.20 9.25
CA ILE A 133 5.06 -12.21 9.86
C ILE A 133 5.32 -13.59 9.25
N VAL A 134 5.49 -13.68 7.92
CA VAL A 134 5.80 -14.94 7.24
C VAL A 134 7.13 -15.52 7.73
N ILE A 135 8.16 -14.68 7.87
CA ILE A 135 9.47 -15.12 8.35
C ILE A 135 9.40 -15.61 9.80
N GLN A 136 8.76 -14.83 10.68
CA GLN A 136 8.56 -15.25 12.07
C GLN A 136 7.82 -16.58 12.17
N ARG A 137 6.86 -16.81 11.27
CA ARG A 137 6.16 -18.09 11.24
C ARG A 137 7.04 -19.24 10.74
N ALA A 138 7.86 -19.00 9.71
CA ALA A 138 8.81 -20.00 9.22
C ALA A 138 9.85 -20.34 10.29
N GLU A 139 10.38 -19.35 11.01
CA GLU A 139 11.32 -19.54 12.10
C GLU A 139 10.70 -20.37 13.24
N ALA A 140 9.42 -20.16 13.56
CA ALA A 140 8.72 -20.95 14.56
C ALA A 140 8.56 -22.43 14.17
N GLU A 141 8.60 -22.74 12.86
CA GLU A 141 8.58 -24.11 12.32
C GLU A 141 9.99 -24.68 12.09
N GLY A 142 11.04 -23.93 12.48
CA GLY A 142 12.43 -24.36 12.36
C GLY A 142 13.11 -24.01 11.04
N GLU A 143 12.44 -23.27 10.16
CA GLU A 143 12.98 -22.84 8.88
C GLU A 143 13.52 -21.41 8.97
N THR A 144 14.76 -21.17 8.50
CA THR A 144 15.39 -19.85 8.51
C THR A 144 15.49 -19.29 7.10
N LEU A 145 14.88 -18.14 6.88
CA LEU A 145 14.99 -17.39 5.63
C LEU A 145 15.98 -16.24 5.78
N SER A 146 17.17 -16.38 5.18
CA SER A 146 18.11 -15.28 5.18
C SER A 146 17.67 -14.16 4.22
N PHE A 147 18.07 -12.92 4.52
CA PHE A 147 17.81 -11.75 3.67
C PHE A 147 18.23 -11.99 2.21
N LEU A 148 19.42 -12.57 1.99
CA LEU A 148 19.94 -12.84 0.66
C LEU A 148 19.13 -13.93 -0.07
N THR A 149 18.68 -14.94 0.63
CA THR A 149 17.83 -15.99 0.05
C THR A 149 16.49 -15.42 -0.41
N TYR A 150 15.88 -14.58 0.41
CA TYR A 150 14.66 -13.88 0.08
C TYR A 150 14.87 -12.96 -1.14
N LEU A 151 15.91 -12.15 -1.13
CA LEU A 151 16.24 -11.20 -2.19
C LEU A 151 16.45 -11.90 -3.55
N LYS A 152 17.12 -13.06 -3.58
CA LYS A 152 17.34 -13.84 -4.80
C LYS A 152 16.02 -14.27 -5.46
N ALA A 153 15.01 -14.62 -4.67
CA ALA A 153 13.68 -14.93 -5.18
C ALA A 153 12.86 -13.65 -5.43
N GLY A 154 13.00 -12.65 -4.59
CA GLY A 154 12.26 -11.39 -4.65
C GLY A 154 12.58 -10.56 -5.89
N ILE A 155 13.86 -10.47 -6.29
CA ILE A 155 14.26 -9.68 -7.46
C ILE A 155 13.50 -10.10 -8.73
N PRO A 156 13.55 -11.37 -9.18
CA PRO A 156 12.85 -11.77 -10.41
C PRO A 156 11.34 -11.60 -10.30
N VAL A 157 10.75 -11.88 -9.13
CA VAL A 157 9.32 -11.70 -8.90
C VAL A 157 8.94 -10.22 -8.98
N THR A 158 9.72 -9.33 -8.37
CA THR A 158 9.47 -7.89 -8.41
C THR A 158 9.62 -7.33 -9.82
N ILE A 159 10.67 -7.73 -10.57
CA ILE A 159 10.84 -7.32 -11.97
C ILE A 159 9.63 -7.75 -12.80
N LEU A 160 9.20 -8.99 -12.64
CA LEU A 160 8.01 -9.50 -13.34
C LEU A 160 6.76 -8.70 -12.94
N ALA A 161 6.52 -8.48 -11.65
CA ALA A 161 5.37 -7.74 -11.15
C ALA A 161 5.35 -6.29 -11.67
N VAL A 162 6.47 -5.57 -11.57
CA VAL A 162 6.61 -4.20 -12.08
C VAL A 162 6.35 -4.15 -13.59
N THR A 163 6.88 -5.11 -14.35
CA THR A 163 6.67 -5.17 -15.80
C THR A 163 5.20 -5.43 -16.13
N VAL A 164 4.59 -6.43 -15.51
CA VAL A 164 3.18 -6.79 -15.75
C VAL A 164 2.25 -5.65 -15.35
N PHE A 165 2.45 -5.05 -14.19
CA PHE A 165 1.64 -3.91 -13.74
C PHE A 165 1.79 -2.70 -14.68
N SER A 166 3.02 -2.38 -15.09
CA SER A 166 3.26 -1.25 -16.00
C SER A 166 2.56 -1.47 -17.36
N LEU A 167 2.69 -2.67 -17.94
CA LEU A 167 2.06 -2.99 -19.21
C LEU A 167 0.53 -3.02 -19.11
N TRP A 168 0.00 -3.61 -18.03
CA TRP A 168 -1.44 -3.69 -17.80
C TRP A 168 -2.06 -2.30 -17.65
N ILE A 169 -1.48 -1.47 -16.75
CA ILE A 169 -2.01 -0.14 -16.46
C ILE A 169 -1.87 0.77 -17.69
N TRP A 170 -0.76 0.64 -18.42
CA TRP A 170 -0.59 1.38 -19.66
C TRP A 170 -1.62 0.97 -20.73
N GLY A 171 -1.85 -0.34 -20.89
CA GLY A 171 -2.87 -0.87 -21.79
C GLY A 171 -4.28 -0.42 -21.43
N VAL A 172 -4.66 -0.44 -20.16
CA VAL A 172 -5.95 0.10 -19.67
C VAL A 172 -6.03 1.60 -19.91
N GLY A 173 -4.95 2.36 -19.71
CA GLY A 173 -4.90 3.80 -19.97
C GLY A 173 -5.16 4.16 -21.43
N ILE A 174 -4.69 3.35 -22.37
CA ILE A 174 -4.98 3.55 -23.81
C ILE A 174 -6.46 3.26 -24.13
N LEU A 175 -7.05 2.25 -23.48
CA LEU A 175 -8.45 1.87 -23.74
C LEU A 175 -9.46 2.84 -23.10
N SER A 176 -9.03 3.66 -22.15
CA SER A 176 -9.87 4.62 -21.43
C SER A 176 -9.71 6.07 -21.92
N ALA A 177 -8.80 6.32 -22.85
CA ALA A 177 -8.57 7.63 -23.49
C ALA A 177 -9.39 7.78 -24.77
#